data_a918855b6ee95e420c40d864fa4a8a07
#
_entry.id   a918855b6ee95e420c40d864fa4a8a07
#
_cell.length_a   1.000
_cell.length_b   1.000
_cell.length_c   1.000
_cell.angle_alpha   90.00
_cell.angle_beta   90.00
_cell.angle_gamma   90.00
#
_symmetry.space_group_name_H-M   'P 1'
#
loop_
_entity.id
_entity.type
_entity.pdbx_description
1 polymer ?
#
loop_
_entity_poly.entity_id
_entity_poly.type
_entity_poly.pdbx_seq_one_letter_code
_entity_poly.pdbx_strand_id
1 'polypeptide(L)'
;IPGKLAMDFKVTTDLGTRRIARAAFEFARREGKNNVAIVTKANIMKKTDGNFSRICHEVAADYPEIETEDWYIDIMAANLVNESIRSKFKVFVLPNLYGDIITDEAAQIQGGVGTAGSANMGDRYSMFEAIHGSAPRMIEEGIGDYANPSSIFKAAEMMLSHCGLSEKAKRLADALTVCNETEK
;
A
#
# COMPACT_ATOMS: atom_id res chain seq x y z
N ILE A 1 -20.53 11.10 -29.14
CA ILE A 1 -21.32 10.12 -29.92
C ILE A 1 -21.75 9.05 -28.94
N PRO A 2 -23.05 8.96 -28.55
CA PRO A 2 -23.48 8.00 -27.55
C PRO A 2 -23.08 6.56 -27.91
N GLY A 3 -22.46 5.84 -26.98
CA GLY A 3 -22.05 4.44 -27.12
C GLY A 3 -20.88 4.16 -28.05
N LYS A 4 -20.18 5.20 -28.57
CA LYS A 4 -19.02 5.02 -29.47
C LYS A 4 -17.70 5.57 -28.95
N LEU A 5 -17.75 6.36 -27.89
CA LEU A 5 -16.56 6.93 -27.25
C LEU A 5 -16.79 7.03 -25.75
N ALA A 6 -15.86 6.55 -24.96
CA ALA A 6 -15.78 6.77 -23.52
C ALA A 6 -14.41 7.39 -23.17
N MET A 7 -14.40 8.34 -22.26
CA MET A 7 -13.17 9.02 -21.81
C MET A 7 -13.22 9.21 -20.30
N ASP A 8 -12.09 8.97 -19.64
CA ASP A 8 -11.84 9.31 -18.25
C ASP A 8 -10.58 10.18 -18.15
N PHE A 9 -10.50 11.00 -17.12
CA PHE A 9 -9.36 11.86 -16.88
C PHE A 9 -8.57 11.36 -15.66
N LYS A 10 -7.28 11.05 -15.87
CA LYS A 10 -6.33 10.85 -14.78
C LYS A 10 -5.75 12.20 -14.38
N VAL A 11 -5.93 12.58 -13.13
CA VAL A 11 -5.42 13.84 -12.57
C VAL A 11 -4.32 13.50 -11.56
N THR A 12 -3.15 14.15 -11.73
CA THR A 12 -2.02 14.08 -10.81
C THR A 12 -1.65 15.50 -10.41
N THR A 13 -1.63 15.81 -9.12
CA THR A 13 -1.25 17.11 -8.61
C THR A 13 0.11 17.06 -7.95
N ASP A 14 0.89 18.15 -8.05
CA ASP A 14 2.20 18.23 -7.43
C ASP A 14 2.11 18.11 -5.90
N LEU A 15 1.13 18.77 -5.30
CA LEU A 15 0.92 18.71 -3.84
C LEU A 15 0.61 17.28 -3.37
N GLY A 16 -0.33 16.60 -4.02
CA GLY A 16 -0.71 15.22 -3.67
C GLY A 16 0.47 14.26 -3.86
N THR A 17 1.22 14.43 -4.94
CA THR A 17 2.42 13.60 -5.20
C THR A 17 3.50 13.83 -4.15
N ARG A 18 3.80 15.08 -3.78
CA ARG A 18 4.79 15.36 -2.71
C ARG A 18 4.38 14.77 -1.38
N ARG A 19 3.10 14.81 -1.04
CA ARG A 19 2.59 14.23 0.21
C ARG A 19 2.81 12.73 0.26
N ILE A 20 2.41 12.00 -0.76
CA ILE A 20 2.55 10.53 -0.76
C ILE A 20 4.02 10.10 -0.90
N ALA A 21 4.82 10.82 -1.70
CA ALA A 21 6.25 10.56 -1.80
C ALA A 21 6.93 10.74 -0.45
N ARG A 22 6.71 11.87 0.22
CA ARG A 22 7.27 12.12 1.56
C ARG A 22 6.82 11.07 2.57
N ALA A 23 5.55 10.69 2.55
CA ALA A 23 5.04 9.63 3.42
C ALA A 23 5.76 8.28 3.19
N ALA A 24 6.05 7.92 1.93
CA ALA A 24 6.76 6.69 1.61
C ALA A 24 8.23 6.71 2.10
N PHE A 25 8.95 7.82 1.90
CA PHE A 25 10.32 7.97 2.34
C PHE A 25 10.44 8.04 3.88
N GLU A 26 9.54 8.78 4.56
CA GLU A 26 9.47 8.80 6.02
C GLU A 26 9.13 7.43 6.60
N PHE A 27 8.22 6.69 5.95
CA PHE A 27 7.94 5.31 6.34
C PHE A 27 9.20 4.43 6.19
N ALA A 28 9.88 4.51 5.05
CA ALA A 28 11.12 3.76 4.82
C ALA A 28 12.18 4.06 5.89
N ARG A 29 12.40 5.34 6.18
CA ARG A 29 13.34 5.80 7.23
C ARG A 29 12.97 5.26 8.61
N ARG A 30 11.70 5.40 9.01
CA ARG A 30 11.21 4.95 10.31
C ARG A 30 11.33 3.44 10.51
N GLU A 31 11.05 2.67 9.46
CA GLU A 31 11.08 1.20 9.47
C GLU A 31 12.46 0.63 9.12
N GLY A 32 13.49 1.49 9.00
CA GLY A 32 14.85 1.07 8.66
C GLY A 32 14.96 0.39 7.30
N LYS A 33 14.10 0.77 6.33
CA LYS A 33 14.14 0.27 4.96
C LYS A 33 15.04 1.17 4.12
N ASN A 34 15.85 0.57 3.29
CA ASN A 34 16.86 1.25 2.49
C ASN A 34 16.50 1.43 1.01
N ASN A 35 15.28 1.07 0.62
CA ASN A 35 14.85 1.13 -0.78
C ASN A 35 13.40 1.59 -0.89
N VAL A 36 13.14 2.52 -1.83
CA VAL A 36 11.80 2.94 -2.27
C VAL A 36 11.69 2.76 -3.79
N ALA A 37 10.76 1.94 -4.23
CA ALA A 37 10.44 1.76 -5.64
C ALA A 37 9.33 2.74 -6.06
N ILE A 38 9.62 3.61 -7.03
CA ILE A 38 8.66 4.50 -7.67
C ILE A 38 8.02 3.74 -8.82
N VAL A 39 6.73 3.40 -8.68
CA VAL A 39 6.05 2.56 -9.66
C VAL A 39 5.02 3.36 -10.44
N THR A 40 5.19 3.43 -11.75
CA THR A 40 4.37 4.26 -12.66
C THR A 40 4.16 3.57 -14.01
N LYS A 41 3.44 4.22 -14.91
CA LYS A 41 3.40 3.88 -16.35
C LYS A 41 3.89 5.07 -17.18
N ALA A 42 4.96 5.71 -16.75
CA ALA A 42 5.49 6.95 -17.35
C ALA A 42 5.93 6.81 -18.81
N ASN A 43 6.24 5.58 -19.26
CA ASN A 43 6.52 5.32 -20.68
C ASN A 43 5.28 5.51 -21.59
N ILE A 44 4.07 5.39 -21.05
CA ILE A 44 2.78 5.62 -21.73
C ILE A 44 2.14 6.92 -21.24
N MET A 45 1.94 7.06 -19.93
CA MET A 45 1.30 8.21 -19.30
C MET A 45 2.32 9.32 -19.00
N LYS A 46 2.95 9.83 -20.06
CA LYS A 46 4.14 10.72 -19.96
C LYS A 46 3.91 11.99 -19.15
N LYS A 47 2.68 12.53 -19.14
CA LYS A 47 2.37 13.78 -18.44
C LYS A 47 2.05 13.56 -16.96
N THR A 48 1.09 12.69 -16.67
CA THR A 48 0.65 12.43 -15.30
C THR A 48 1.69 11.61 -14.52
N ASP A 49 2.06 10.45 -15.02
CA ASP A 49 2.98 9.55 -14.36
C ASP A 49 4.44 10.02 -14.45
N GLY A 50 4.81 10.67 -15.56
CA GLY A 50 6.12 11.30 -15.68
C GLY A 50 6.29 12.44 -14.66
N ASN A 51 5.23 13.25 -14.42
CA ASN A 51 5.26 14.27 -13.37
C ASN A 51 5.30 13.63 -11.97
N PHE A 52 4.58 12.55 -11.76
CA PHE A 52 4.62 11.81 -10.49
C PHE A 52 6.04 11.31 -10.18
N SER A 53 6.69 10.61 -11.12
CA SER A 53 8.06 10.14 -10.95
C SER A 53 9.04 11.29 -10.70
N ARG A 54 8.97 12.37 -11.50
CA ARG A 54 9.82 13.55 -11.31
C ARG A 54 9.72 14.13 -9.89
N ILE A 55 8.51 14.27 -9.36
CA ILE A 55 8.28 14.81 -8.02
C ILE A 55 8.76 13.83 -6.95
N CYS A 56 8.59 12.53 -7.14
CA CYS A 56 9.14 11.54 -6.23
C CYS A 56 10.67 11.64 -6.14
N HIS A 57 11.36 11.83 -7.26
CA HIS A 57 12.81 12.07 -7.27
C HIS A 57 13.23 13.40 -6.61
N GLU A 58 12.44 14.45 -6.79
CA GLU A 58 12.68 15.72 -6.06
C GLU A 58 12.59 15.52 -4.54
N VAL A 59 11.63 14.72 -4.07
CA VAL A 59 11.49 14.38 -2.65
C VAL A 59 12.61 13.44 -2.21
N ALA A 60 12.99 12.46 -3.02
CA ALA A 60 14.05 11.51 -2.73
C ALA A 60 15.40 12.20 -2.42
N ALA A 61 15.65 13.39 -3.00
CA ALA A 61 16.86 14.17 -2.73
C ALA A 61 17.02 14.57 -1.25
N ASP A 62 15.93 14.61 -0.48
CA ASP A 62 15.94 14.86 0.97
C ASP A 62 16.30 13.62 1.79
N TYR A 63 16.45 12.43 1.15
CA TYR A 63 16.66 11.13 1.78
C TYR A 63 17.82 10.36 1.12
N PRO A 64 19.05 10.91 1.14
CA PRO A 64 20.19 10.35 0.42
C PRO A 64 20.61 8.93 0.90
N GLU A 65 20.14 8.52 2.08
CA GLU A 65 20.37 7.18 2.64
C GLU A 65 19.44 6.11 2.08
N ILE A 66 18.40 6.49 1.31
CA ILE A 66 17.39 5.58 0.75
C ILE A 66 17.60 5.46 -0.76
N GLU A 67 17.88 4.27 -1.22
CA GLU A 67 17.98 3.95 -2.64
C GLU A 67 16.61 4.11 -3.31
N THR A 68 16.59 4.69 -4.52
CA THR A 68 15.37 4.96 -5.26
C THR A 68 15.45 4.35 -6.64
N GLU A 69 14.46 3.56 -7.02
CA GLU A 69 14.36 2.89 -8.31
C GLU A 69 13.04 3.20 -9.00
N ASP A 70 13.09 3.43 -10.33
CA ASP A 70 11.89 3.57 -11.15
C ASP A 70 11.50 2.23 -11.77
N TRP A 71 10.21 1.90 -11.64
CA TRP A 71 9.64 0.68 -12.23
C TRP A 71 8.35 0.98 -12.97
N TYR A 72 8.11 0.28 -14.07
CA TYR A 72 6.80 0.30 -14.72
C TYR A 72 5.88 -0.73 -14.07
N ILE A 73 4.61 -0.34 -13.94
CA ILE A 73 3.61 -1.14 -13.21
C ILE A 73 3.47 -2.57 -13.73
N ASP A 74 3.54 -2.78 -15.03
CA ASP A 74 3.41 -4.10 -15.65
C ASP A 74 4.57 -5.04 -15.29
N ILE A 75 5.80 -4.54 -15.33
CA ILE A 75 6.96 -5.36 -14.93
C ILE A 75 7.03 -5.50 -13.40
N MET A 76 6.54 -4.51 -12.65
CA MET A 76 6.47 -4.63 -11.18
C MET A 76 5.51 -5.73 -10.77
N ALA A 77 4.29 -5.80 -11.34
CA ALA A 77 3.35 -6.87 -11.09
C ALA A 77 3.98 -8.25 -11.40
N ALA A 78 4.67 -8.38 -12.54
CA ALA A 78 5.38 -9.62 -12.88
C ALA A 78 6.50 -9.96 -11.88
N ASN A 79 7.21 -8.95 -11.35
CA ASN A 79 8.29 -9.16 -10.39
C ASN A 79 7.79 -9.54 -8.99
N LEU A 80 6.60 -9.10 -8.59
CA LEU A 80 6.03 -9.46 -7.30
C LEU A 80 5.71 -10.96 -7.20
N VAL A 81 5.24 -11.58 -8.27
CA VAL A 81 5.01 -13.03 -8.27
C VAL A 81 6.30 -13.85 -8.38
N ASN A 82 7.41 -13.21 -8.72
CA ASN A 82 8.72 -13.87 -8.78
C ASN A 82 9.42 -13.83 -7.42
N GLU A 83 9.45 -14.96 -6.73
CA GLU A 83 10.00 -15.08 -5.39
C GLU A 83 11.46 -14.65 -5.27
N SER A 84 12.27 -14.88 -6.30
CA SER A 84 13.69 -14.53 -6.30
C SER A 84 13.95 -13.02 -6.41
N ILE A 85 12.98 -12.26 -6.90
CA ILE A 85 13.11 -10.83 -7.16
C ILE A 85 12.35 -9.99 -6.10
N ARG A 86 11.14 -10.42 -5.72
CA ARG A 86 10.27 -9.62 -4.82
C ARG A 86 10.91 -9.23 -3.49
N SER A 87 11.84 -10.03 -2.98
CA SER A 87 12.54 -9.74 -1.72
C SER A 87 13.40 -8.46 -1.75
N LYS A 88 13.72 -7.95 -2.94
CA LYS A 88 14.47 -6.69 -3.13
C LYS A 88 13.63 -5.48 -2.79
N PHE A 89 12.33 -5.53 -3.04
CA PHE A 89 11.44 -4.41 -2.82
C PHE A 89 11.05 -4.29 -1.35
N LYS A 90 11.15 -3.09 -0.80
CA LYS A 90 10.87 -2.82 0.61
C LYS A 90 9.70 -1.87 0.79
N VAL A 91 9.68 -0.77 0.05
CA VAL A 91 8.62 0.23 0.07
C VAL A 91 8.27 0.61 -1.37
N PHE A 92 7.00 0.81 -1.62
CA PHE A 92 6.51 1.28 -2.92
C PHE A 92 5.86 2.66 -2.78
N VAL A 93 6.02 3.50 -3.79
CA VAL A 93 5.23 4.71 -3.96
C VAL A 93 4.59 4.69 -5.35
N LEU A 94 3.27 4.79 -5.39
CA LEU A 94 2.48 4.61 -6.61
C LEU A 94 1.35 5.64 -6.69
N PRO A 95 0.91 6.01 -7.92
CA PRO A 95 -0.42 6.59 -8.11
C PRO A 95 -1.53 5.64 -7.63
N ASN A 96 -2.65 6.20 -7.15
CA ASN A 96 -3.74 5.47 -6.51
C ASN A 96 -4.17 4.19 -7.25
N LEU A 97 -4.52 4.26 -8.52
CA LEU A 97 -4.99 3.09 -9.28
C LEU A 97 -3.98 1.93 -9.29
N TYR A 98 -2.70 2.24 -9.43
CA TYR A 98 -1.66 1.19 -9.43
C TYR A 98 -1.40 0.68 -8.01
N GLY A 99 -1.54 1.55 -7.02
CA GLY A 99 -1.48 1.18 -5.61
C GLY A 99 -2.53 0.13 -5.27
N ASP A 100 -3.79 0.36 -5.64
CA ASP A 100 -4.89 -0.57 -5.40
C ASP A 100 -4.61 -1.97 -6.00
N ILE A 101 -4.07 -2.01 -7.23
CA ILE A 101 -3.75 -3.28 -7.90
C ILE A 101 -2.59 -4.00 -7.19
N ILE A 102 -1.49 -3.29 -6.94
CA ILE A 102 -0.27 -3.88 -6.37
C ILE A 102 -0.46 -4.29 -4.91
N THR A 103 -1.25 -3.55 -4.13
CA THR A 103 -1.50 -3.91 -2.73
C THR A 103 -2.32 -5.18 -2.60
N ASP A 104 -3.31 -5.40 -3.46
CA ASP A 104 -4.09 -6.64 -3.47
C ASP A 104 -3.24 -7.84 -3.89
N GLU A 105 -2.40 -7.66 -4.91
CA GLU A 105 -1.44 -8.70 -5.33
C GLU A 105 -0.46 -9.04 -4.20
N ALA A 106 0.14 -8.02 -3.57
CA ALA A 106 1.06 -8.21 -2.46
C ALA A 106 0.39 -8.87 -1.24
N ALA A 107 -0.86 -8.48 -0.93
CA ALA A 107 -1.63 -9.11 0.14
C ALA A 107 -1.90 -10.59 -0.15
N GLN A 108 -2.23 -10.94 -1.40
CA GLN A 108 -2.45 -12.33 -1.79
C GLN A 108 -1.18 -13.17 -1.65
N ILE A 109 -0.01 -12.62 -1.97
CA ILE A 109 1.30 -13.27 -1.78
C ILE A 109 1.59 -13.53 -0.29
N GLN A 110 1.11 -12.67 0.60
CA GLN A 110 1.28 -12.81 2.06
C GLN A 110 0.28 -13.77 2.73
N GLY A 111 -0.70 -14.28 2.00
CA GLY A 111 -1.71 -15.18 2.53
C GLY A 111 -3.16 -14.70 2.38
N GLY A 112 -3.37 -13.65 1.63
CA GLY A 112 -4.68 -13.11 1.26
C GLY A 112 -4.97 -11.72 1.80
N VAL A 113 -6.03 -11.10 1.27
CA VAL A 113 -6.45 -9.73 1.62
C VAL A 113 -6.86 -9.54 3.08
N GLY A 114 -7.07 -10.62 3.82
CA GLY A 114 -7.34 -10.57 5.26
C GLY A 114 -6.11 -10.31 6.14
N THR A 115 -4.89 -10.24 5.58
CA THR A 115 -3.65 -10.25 6.36
C THR A 115 -3.02 -8.88 6.58
N ALA A 116 -3.47 -7.85 5.89
CA ALA A 116 -2.91 -6.50 5.97
C ALA A 116 -3.94 -5.48 6.44
N GLY A 117 -3.49 -4.41 7.11
CA GLY A 117 -4.28 -3.23 7.45
C GLY A 117 -3.97 -2.08 6.51
N SER A 118 -4.87 -1.10 6.44
CA SER A 118 -4.73 0.12 5.65
C SER A 118 -4.85 1.36 6.53
N ALA A 119 -4.18 2.43 6.11
CA ALA A 119 -4.28 3.74 6.74
C ALA A 119 -4.39 4.85 5.69
N ASN A 120 -5.42 5.67 5.80
CA ASN A 120 -5.58 6.90 5.04
C ASN A 120 -5.10 8.07 5.90
N MET A 121 -3.97 8.65 5.53
CA MET A 121 -3.27 9.66 6.33
C MET A 121 -3.52 11.07 5.77
N GLY A 122 -4.24 11.88 6.53
CA GLY A 122 -4.42 13.31 6.24
C GLY A 122 -3.57 14.20 7.15
N ASP A 123 -3.63 15.51 6.92
CA ASP A 123 -2.86 16.50 7.72
C ASP A 123 -3.37 16.63 9.16
N ARG A 124 -4.66 16.38 9.38
CA ARG A 124 -5.33 16.56 10.68
C ARG A 124 -5.94 15.28 11.21
N TYR A 125 -6.41 14.42 10.33
CA TYR A 125 -7.15 13.20 10.65
C TYR A 125 -6.56 12.03 9.89
N SER A 126 -6.63 10.86 10.52
CA SER A 126 -6.24 9.60 9.90
C SER A 126 -7.37 8.59 10.08
N MET A 127 -7.57 7.74 9.08
CA MET A 127 -8.52 6.64 9.13
C MET A 127 -7.77 5.32 8.94
N PHE A 128 -8.13 4.34 9.74
CA PHE A 128 -7.53 3.01 9.71
C PHE A 128 -8.63 2.00 9.41
N GLU A 129 -8.41 1.16 8.43
CA GLU A 129 -9.42 0.23 7.93
C GLU A 129 -8.82 -1.10 7.47
N ALA A 130 -9.67 -2.12 7.35
CA ALA A 130 -9.28 -3.35 6.68
C ALA A 130 -9.08 -3.09 5.17
N ILE A 131 -8.15 -3.81 4.55
CA ILE A 131 -7.93 -3.67 3.10
C ILE A 131 -9.01 -4.37 2.25
N HIS A 132 -9.74 -5.32 2.83
CA HIS A 132 -10.82 -6.04 2.13
C HIS A 132 -12.14 -5.25 2.16
N GLY A 133 -13.00 -5.51 1.17
CA GLY A 133 -14.37 -4.99 1.12
C GLY A 133 -15.30 -5.67 2.13
N SER A 134 -16.60 -5.36 2.03
CA SER A 134 -17.66 -5.82 2.96
C SER A 134 -18.06 -7.30 2.80
N ALA A 135 -17.56 -7.99 1.77
CA ALA A 135 -17.83 -9.40 1.46
C ALA A 135 -19.32 -9.80 1.54
N PRO A 136 -20.22 -9.13 0.80
CA PRO A 136 -21.67 -9.37 0.90
C PRO A 136 -22.05 -10.82 0.65
N ARG A 137 -21.31 -11.52 -0.22
CA ARG A 137 -21.53 -12.92 -0.52
C ARG A 137 -21.39 -13.82 0.71
N MET A 138 -20.42 -13.56 1.59
CA MET A 138 -20.26 -14.33 2.84
C MET A 138 -21.48 -14.18 3.75
N ILE A 139 -22.12 -13.01 3.77
CA ILE A 139 -23.32 -12.75 4.54
C ILE A 139 -24.51 -13.48 3.93
N GLU A 140 -24.67 -13.44 2.61
CA GLU A 140 -25.72 -14.12 1.86
C GLU A 140 -25.64 -15.65 2.02
N GLU A 141 -24.44 -16.22 2.07
CA GLU A 141 -24.17 -17.63 2.28
C GLU A 141 -24.24 -18.05 3.76
N GLY A 142 -24.44 -17.13 4.70
CA GLY A 142 -24.53 -17.40 6.14
C GLY A 142 -23.20 -17.79 6.79
N ILE A 143 -22.08 -17.47 6.16
CA ILE A 143 -20.72 -17.77 6.63
C ILE A 143 -19.95 -16.53 7.14
N GLY A 144 -20.65 -15.42 7.35
CA GLY A 144 -20.05 -14.16 7.81
C GLY A 144 -19.30 -14.28 9.15
N ASP A 145 -19.78 -15.14 10.06
CA ASP A 145 -19.15 -15.38 11.36
C ASP A 145 -17.77 -16.07 11.26
N TYR A 146 -17.45 -16.64 10.11
CA TYR A 146 -16.15 -17.27 9.84
C TYR A 146 -15.16 -16.32 9.12
N ALA A 147 -15.52 -15.04 8.98
CA ALA A 147 -14.62 -14.06 8.36
C ALA A 147 -13.38 -13.85 9.24
N ASN A 148 -12.18 -13.90 8.61
CA ASN A 148 -10.93 -13.65 9.32
C ASN A 148 -10.81 -12.16 9.69
N PRO A 149 -10.76 -11.78 10.98
CA PRO A 149 -10.72 -10.39 11.41
C PRO A 149 -9.30 -9.79 11.42
N SER A 150 -8.27 -10.51 10.98
CA SER A 150 -6.87 -10.09 11.11
C SER A 150 -6.59 -8.75 10.46
N SER A 151 -7.23 -8.44 9.33
CA SER A 151 -7.04 -7.18 8.61
C SER A 151 -7.44 -5.96 9.46
N ILE A 152 -8.61 -5.98 10.08
CA ILE A 152 -9.06 -4.87 10.93
C ILE A 152 -8.23 -4.77 12.23
N PHE A 153 -7.76 -5.87 12.78
CA PHE A 153 -6.86 -5.85 13.92
C PHE A 153 -5.47 -5.29 13.56
N LYS A 154 -4.97 -5.57 12.36
CA LYS A 154 -3.76 -4.93 11.84
C LYS A 154 -3.94 -3.43 11.66
N ALA A 155 -5.07 -2.99 11.16
CA ALA A 155 -5.40 -1.57 11.10
C ALA A 155 -5.47 -0.93 12.50
N ALA A 156 -6.04 -1.63 13.50
CA ALA A 156 -6.05 -1.18 14.88
C ALA A 156 -4.64 -1.10 15.50
N GLU A 157 -3.76 -2.04 15.19
CA GLU A 157 -2.34 -1.99 15.56
C GLU A 157 -1.66 -0.72 15.00
N MET A 158 -1.86 -0.44 13.71
CA MET A 158 -1.35 0.77 13.07
C MET A 158 -1.90 2.03 13.72
N MET A 159 -3.19 2.06 14.06
CA MET A 159 -3.83 3.17 14.78
C MET A 159 -3.22 3.38 16.16
N LEU A 160 -3.05 2.32 16.94
CA LEU A 160 -2.42 2.41 18.27
C LEU A 160 -1.00 2.95 18.18
N SER A 161 -0.23 2.48 17.20
CA SER A 161 1.12 2.97 16.94
C SER A 161 1.12 4.45 16.55
N HIS A 162 0.21 4.86 15.68
CA HIS A 162 0.03 6.25 15.26
C HIS A 162 -0.31 7.18 16.44
N CYS A 163 -1.11 6.71 17.39
CA CYS A 163 -1.45 7.43 18.60
C CYS A 163 -0.35 7.43 19.69
N GLY A 164 0.84 6.87 19.39
CA GLY A 164 1.95 6.79 20.35
C GLY A 164 1.77 5.69 21.43
N LEU A 165 0.82 4.79 21.27
CA LEU A 165 0.52 3.69 22.19
C LEU A 165 1.28 2.41 21.80
N SER A 166 2.60 2.53 21.60
CA SER A 166 3.46 1.48 21.03
C SER A 166 3.43 0.15 21.79
N GLU A 167 3.36 0.20 23.14
CA GLU A 167 3.25 -1.02 23.96
C GLU A 167 1.94 -1.78 23.71
N LYS A 168 0.83 -1.04 23.50
CA LYS A 168 -0.46 -1.65 23.19
C LYS A 168 -0.49 -2.21 21.78
N ALA A 169 0.09 -1.47 20.82
CA ALA A 169 0.26 -1.92 19.44
C ALA A 169 1.05 -3.24 19.39
N LYS A 170 2.18 -3.30 20.10
CA LYS A 170 3.00 -4.51 20.19
C LYS A 170 2.23 -5.69 20.79
N ARG A 171 1.53 -5.49 21.90
CA ARG A 171 0.71 -6.57 22.50
C ARG A 171 -0.34 -7.12 21.56
N LEU A 172 -0.97 -6.24 20.75
CA LEU A 172 -1.94 -6.66 19.75
C LEU A 172 -1.26 -7.44 18.61
N ALA A 173 -0.11 -6.98 18.13
CA ALA A 173 0.67 -7.66 17.11
C ALA A 173 1.11 -9.07 17.57
N ASP A 174 1.63 -9.17 18.79
CA ASP A 174 2.05 -10.44 19.38
C ASP A 174 0.86 -11.43 19.49
N ALA A 175 -0.30 -10.94 19.95
CA ALA A 175 -1.51 -11.76 20.03
C ALA A 175 -1.99 -12.26 18.65
N LEU A 176 -1.97 -11.40 17.63
CA LEU A 176 -2.33 -11.77 16.26
C LEU A 176 -1.38 -12.83 15.69
N THR A 177 -0.09 -12.72 15.98
CA THR A 177 0.90 -13.72 15.54
C THR A 177 0.59 -15.08 16.14
N VAL A 178 0.31 -15.17 17.45
CA VAL A 178 -0.06 -16.42 18.12
C VAL A 178 -1.34 -17.02 17.53
N CYS A 179 -2.38 -16.20 17.32
CA CYS A 179 -3.64 -16.70 16.73
C CYS A 179 -3.44 -17.26 15.32
N ASN A 180 -2.67 -16.55 14.47
CA ASN A 180 -2.44 -16.99 13.09
C ASN A 180 -1.54 -18.23 12.99
N GLU A 181 -0.68 -18.50 13.97
CA GLU A 181 0.16 -19.70 14.04
C GLU A 181 -0.62 -20.92 14.52
N THR A 182 -1.65 -20.74 15.33
CA THR A 182 -2.45 -21.86 15.88
C THR A 182 -3.57 -22.32 14.94
N GLU A 183 -3.88 -21.56 13.88
CA GLU A 183 -4.87 -21.94 12.86
C GLU A 183 -4.28 -22.78 11.69
N LYS A 184 -3.01 -23.13 11.76
CA LYS A 184 -2.35 -24.04 10.81
C LYS A 184 -2.28 -25.42 11.40
#